data_424de9595f89f242dcdd017a4848201a
#
_entry.id   424de9595f89f242dcdd017a4848201a
#
_cell.length_a   1.000
_cell.length_b   1.000
_cell.length_c   1.000
_cell.angle_alpha   90.00
_cell.angle_beta   90.00
_cell.angle_gamma   90.00
#
_symmetry.space_group_name_H-M   'P 1'
#
loop_
_entity.id
_entity.type
_entity.pdbx_description
1 polymer ?
#
loop_
_entity_poly.entity_id
_entity_poly.type
_entity_poly.pdbx_seq_one_letter_code
_entity_poly.pdbx_strand_id
1 'polypeptide(L)'
;MLEFCLVYSNAARTHRETIVSTDDLINLTLSHAAKFGQSVTIIKEGRIVPRKGHVQKRDVLADPLYDNKVVTKLINNIMLDGKKGVAQKIVYGAFAKVEEKAGKPALEVFEEAMNNIMPVLEVKARRIGGATYQVPIEVRPDRRQALGLRWLVMFSRKRGEKTMEDRLANEILDAANNTGSAVKRKEDMHKMAEANKAFAHYRF
;
A
#
# COMPACT_ATOMS: atom_id res chain seq x y z
N MET A 1 -15.02 -25.92 -6.95
CA MET A 1 -16.43 -25.56 -6.81
C MET A 1 -16.59 -24.17 -7.42
N LEU A 2 -17.41 -24.05 -8.46
CA LEU A 2 -17.66 -22.76 -9.14
C LEU A 2 -18.86 -22.12 -8.44
N GLU A 3 -18.65 -21.01 -7.76
CA GLU A 3 -19.75 -20.23 -7.18
C GLU A 3 -20.35 -19.33 -8.26
N PHE A 4 -21.66 -19.43 -8.42
CA PHE A 4 -22.43 -18.58 -9.33
C PHE A 4 -23.19 -17.54 -8.52
N CYS A 5 -23.17 -16.31 -8.95
CA CYS A 5 -23.89 -15.19 -8.33
C CYS A 5 -25.01 -14.71 -9.25
N LEU A 6 -26.23 -14.68 -8.76
CA LEU A 6 -27.40 -14.14 -9.46
C LEU A 6 -27.61 -12.69 -9.06
N VAL A 7 -27.69 -11.80 -10.06
CA VAL A 7 -27.96 -10.38 -9.85
C VAL A 7 -29.30 -10.02 -10.46
N TYR A 8 -30.24 -9.58 -9.62
CA TYR A 8 -31.55 -9.09 -10.06
C TYR A 8 -31.52 -7.57 -10.14
N SER A 9 -31.98 -7.03 -11.27
CA SER A 9 -32.15 -5.60 -11.45
C SER A 9 -33.64 -5.28 -11.43
N ASN A 10 -34.09 -4.62 -10.37
CA ASN A 10 -35.41 -4.01 -10.33
C ASN A 10 -35.23 -2.49 -10.26
N ALA A 11 -36.16 -1.69 -10.77
CA ALA A 11 -36.05 -0.22 -10.93
C ALA A 11 -35.70 0.57 -9.64
N ALA A 12 -35.62 -0.08 -8.46
CA ALA A 12 -35.31 0.54 -7.19
C ALA A 12 -34.19 -0.15 -6.36
N ARG A 13 -33.78 -1.42 -6.60
CA ARG A 13 -32.71 -2.14 -5.85
C ARG A 13 -32.13 -3.31 -6.60
N THR A 14 -30.81 -3.50 -6.52
CA THR A 14 -30.11 -4.73 -6.96
C THR A 14 -29.97 -5.69 -5.78
N HIS A 15 -30.52 -6.90 -5.92
CA HIS A 15 -30.30 -8.00 -4.98
C HIS A 15 -29.29 -9.00 -5.51
N ARG A 16 -28.42 -9.49 -4.64
CA ARG A 16 -27.35 -10.46 -4.96
C ARG A 16 -27.52 -11.68 -4.07
N GLU A 17 -27.71 -12.84 -4.66
CA GLU A 17 -27.79 -14.11 -3.96
C GLU A 17 -26.70 -15.06 -4.48
N THR A 18 -26.03 -15.76 -3.55
CA THR A 18 -24.98 -16.75 -3.88
C THR A 18 -25.61 -18.13 -4.01
N ILE A 19 -25.43 -18.79 -5.14
CA ILE A 19 -26.03 -20.08 -5.46
C ILE A 19 -24.92 -21.13 -5.58
N VAL A 20 -25.11 -22.27 -4.92
CA VAL A 20 -24.10 -23.32 -4.75
C VAL A 20 -24.17 -24.40 -5.82
N SER A 21 -25.30 -24.55 -6.54
CA SER A 21 -25.53 -25.61 -7.51
C SER A 21 -26.07 -25.09 -8.85
N THR A 22 -25.67 -25.73 -9.96
CA THR A 22 -26.15 -25.41 -11.32
C THR A 22 -27.62 -25.70 -11.52
N ASP A 23 -28.16 -26.73 -10.84
CA ASP A 23 -29.57 -27.14 -10.98
C ASP A 23 -30.51 -26.16 -10.26
N ASP A 24 -30.06 -25.63 -9.10
CA ASP A 24 -30.76 -24.55 -8.37
C ASP A 24 -30.83 -23.26 -9.21
N LEU A 25 -29.79 -22.98 -9.99
CA LEU A 25 -29.70 -21.84 -10.89
C LEU A 25 -30.73 -21.87 -12.00
N ILE A 26 -30.90 -23.05 -12.63
CA ILE A 26 -31.86 -23.25 -13.72
C ILE A 26 -33.30 -23.13 -13.19
N ASN A 27 -33.59 -23.74 -12.06
CA ASN A 27 -34.91 -23.71 -11.44
C ASN A 27 -35.28 -22.29 -10.96
N LEU A 28 -34.34 -21.55 -10.38
CA LEU A 28 -34.56 -20.17 -9.92
C LEU A 28 -34.76 -19.20 -11.11
N THR A 29 -33.98 -19.34 -12.19
CA THR A 29 -34.11 -18.50 -13.39
C THR A 29 -35.45 -18.70 -14.07
N LEU A 30 -35.92 -19.96 -14.20
CA LEU A 30 -37.21 -20.29 -14.76
C LEU A 30 -38.39 -19.77 -13.88
N SER A 31 -38.28 -19.86 -12.56
CA SER A 31 -39.29 -19.35 -11.64
C SER A 31 -39.40 -17.82 -11.63
N HIS A 32 -38.27 -17.12 -11.72
CA HIS A 32 -38.23 -15.65 -11.77
C HIS A 32 -38.67 -15.07 -13.12
N ALA A 33 -38.24 -15.67 -14.22
CA ALA A 33 -38.68 -15.28 -15.58
C ALA A 33 -40.20 -15.43 -15.74
N ALA A 34 -40.77 -16.49 -15.17
CA ALA A 34 -42.22 -16.70 -15.19
C ALA A 34 -43.03 -15.76 -14.29
N LYS A 35 -42.47 -15.31 -13.16
CA LYS A 35 -43.18 -14.44 -12.20
C LYS A 35 -43.07 -12.95 -12.49
N PHE A 36 -41.98 -12.46 -13.05
CA PHE A 36 -41.68 -11.01 -13.11
C PHE A 36 -41.33 -10.48 -14.49
N GLY A 37 -41.21 -11.29 -15.53
CA GLY A 37 -40.87 -10.82 -16.89
C GLY A 37 -39.51 -10.10 -16.98
N GLN A 38 -38.60 -10.37 -16.03
CA GLN A 38 -37.32 -9.67 -15.91
C GLN A 38 -36.20 -10.47 -16.58
N SER A 39 -35.26 -9.77 -17.23
CA SER A 39 -34.06 -10.40 -17.75
C SER A 39 -33.08 -10.74 -16.62
N VAL A 40 -32.78 -12.03 -16.47
CA VAL A 40 -31.79 -12.52 -15.49
C VAL A 40 -30.45 -12.68 -16.19
N THR A 41 -29.46 -11.95 -15.73
CA THR A 41 -28.09 -12.04 -16.23
C THR A 41 -27.23 -12.86 -15.29
N ILE A 42 -26.77 -14.03 -15.74
CA ILE A 42 -25.87 -14.89 -14.98
C ILE A 42 -24.44 -14.38 -15.18
N ILE A 43 -23.86 -13.85 -14.11
CA ILE A 43 -22.47 -13.41 -14.11
C ILE A 43 -21.60 -14.51 -13.52
N LYS A 44 -20.79 -15.16 -14.35
CA LYS A 44 -19.79 -16.12 -13.91
C LYS A 44 -18.65 -15.34 -13.25
N GLU A 45 -18.51 -15.40 -11.93
CA GLU A 45 -17.35 -14.85 -11.24
C GLU A 45 -16.09 -15.70 -11.55
N GLY A 46 -15.62 -15.62 -12.79
CA GLY A 46 -14.29 -16.07 -13.13
C GLY A 46 -13.28 -15.04 -12.59
N ARG A 47 -12.25 -15.47 -11.89
CA ARG A 47 -11.09 -14.60 -11.59
C ARG A 47 -10.50 -14.12 -12.92
N ILE A 48 -10.91 -12.94 -13.35
CA ILE A 48 -10.32 -12.31 -14.53
C ILE A 48 -8.91 -11.87 -14.13
N VAL A 49 -7.92 -12.63 -14.55
CA VAL A 49 -6.52 -12.23 -14.43
C VAL A 49 -6.25 -11.24 -15.57
N PRO A 50 -6.09 -9.94 -15.28
CA PRO A 50 -5.89 -8.96 -16.35
C PRO A 50 -4.53 -9.18 -17.00
N ARG A 51 -4.53 -9.48 -18.29
CA ARG A 51 -3.30 -9.71 -19.06
C ARG A 51 -2.58 -8.38 -19.40
N LYS A 52 -3.31 -7.32 -19.64
CA LYS A 52 -2.83 -5.96 -19.95
C LYS A 52 -3.64 -4.84 -19.26
N GLY A 53 -4.67 -5.18 -18.50
CA GLY A 53 -5.56 -4.22 -17.86
C GLY A 53 -5.01 -3.68 -16.53
N HIS A 54 -5.70 -2.65 -16.00
CA HIS A 54 -5.41 -2.10 -14.68
C HIS A 54 -5.79 -3.11 -13.60
N VAL A 55 -4.79 -3.52 -12.81
CA VAL A 55 -5.03 -4.40 -11.64
C VAL A 55 -5.61 -3.56 -10.51
N GLN A 56 -6.77 -3.96 -9.98
CA GLN A 56 -7.38 -3.30 -8.83
C GLN A 56 -6.47 -3.43 -7.61
N LYS A 57 -6.24 -2.31 -6.91
CA LYS A 57 -5.49 -2.32 -5.65
C LYS A 57 -6.33 -2.99 -4.57
N ARG A 58 -5.73 -3.94 -3.86
CA ARG A 58 -6.38 -4.54 -2.69
C ARG A 58 -6.34 -3.56 -1.52
N ASP A 59 -7.47 -3.38 -0.86
CA ASP A 59 -7.53 -2.62 0.38
C ASP A 59 -6.84 -3.39 1.51
N VAL A 60 -6.09 -2.65 2.30
CA VAL A 60 -5.40 -3.17 3.48
C VAL A 60 -6.26 -2.87 4.70
N LEU A 61 -6.56 -3.88 5.49
CA LEU A 61 -7.25 -3.71 6.78
C LEU A 61 -6.37 -2.90 7.74
N ALA A 62 -6.99 -2.09 8.58
CA ALA A 62 -6.29 -1.37 9.63
C ALA A 62 -5.69 -2.34 10.66
N ASP A 63 -4.67 -1.89 11.37
CA ASP A 63 -4.04 -2.70 12.42
C ASP A 63 -4.96 -2.78 13.65
N PRO A 64 -5.10 -3.95 14.31
CA PRO A 64 -6.03 -4.13 15.42
C PRO A 64 -5.66 -3.34 16.68
N LEU A 65 -4.39 -2.96 16.89
CA LEU A 65 -3.96 -2.21 18.07
C LEU A 65 -4.02 -0.70 17.87
N TYR A 66 -3.55 -0.23 16.71
CA TYR A 66 -3.41 1.20 16.43
C TYR A 66 -4.48 1.73 15.47
N ASP A 67 -5.39 0.89 14.97
CA ASP A 67 -6.44 1.20 13.99
C ASP A 67 -5.95 2.06 12.80
N ASN A 68 -4.70 1.85 12.37
CA ASN A 68 -4.04 2.62 11.32
C ASN A 68 -3.58 1.73 10.15
N LYS A 69 -4.02 2.08 8.94
CA LYS A 69 -3.65 1.38 7.70
C LYS A 69 -2.16 1.51 7.36
N VAL A 70 -1.51 2.59 7.80
CA VAL A 70 -0.08 2.82 7.53
C VAL A 70 0.77 1.86 8.34
N VAL A 71 0.37 1.57 9.61
CA VAL A 71 1.02 0.59 10.47
C VAL A 71 0.93 -0.80 9.84
N THR A 72 -0.21 -1.20 9.32
CA THR A 72 -0.33 -2.49 8.61
C THR A 72 0.58 -2.54 7.37
N LYS A 73 0.70 -1.44 6.61
CA LYS A 73 1.64 -1.36 5.48
C LYS A 73 3.09 -1.46 5.94
N LEU A 74 3.45 -0.88 7.10
CA LEU A 74 4.77 -1.02 7.71
C LEU A 74 5.06 -2.47 8.06
N ILE A 75 4.15 -3.16 8.75
CA ILE A 75 4.25 -4.59 9.09
C ILE A 75 4.48 -5.43 7.83
N ASN A 76 3.72 -5.16 6.76
CA ASN A 76 3.86 -5.87 5.49
C ASN A 76 5.22 -5.62 4.81
N ASN A 77 5.83 -4.43 4.98
CA ASN A 77 7.18 -4.13 4.46
C ASN A 77 8.31 -4.78 5.28
N ILE A 78 8.11 -4.94 6.59
CA ILE A 78 9.08 -5.60 7.48
C ILE A 78 9.01 -7.13 7.31
N MET A 79 7.85 -7.66 7.01
CA MET A 79 7.60 -9.09 6.88
C MET A 79 8.55 -9.74 5.85
N LEU A 80 9.15 -10.87 6.25
CA LEU A 80 9.94 -11.76 5.39
C LEU A 80 9.28 -13.14 5.41
N ASP A 81 9.35 -13.84 4.29
CA ASP A 81 8.89 -15.24 4.13
C ASP A 81 7.42 -15.48 4.57
N GLY A 82 6.58 -14.44 4.53
CA GLY A 82 5.19 -14.55 4.99
C GLY A 82 5.00 -14.59 6.52
N LYS A 83 6.05 -14.38 7.32
CA LYS A 83 6.02 -14.45 8.78
C LYS A 83 5.42 -13.18 9.40
N LYS A 84 4.12 -12.96 9.20
CA LYS A 84 3.42 -11.74 9.64
C LYS A 84 3.43 -11.56 11.17
N GLY A 85 3.23 -12.62 11.94
CA GLY A 85 3.21 -12.54 13.42
C GLY A 85 4.53 -12.06 14.02
N VAL A 86 5.67 -12.46 13.42
CA VAL A 86 7.00 -11.97 13.83
C VAL A 86 7.15 -10.49 13.49
N ALA A 87 6.72 -10.07 12.31
CA ALA A 87 6.77 -8.67 11.90
C ALA A 87 5.89 -7.77 12.79
N GLN A 88 4.72 -8.25 13.21
CA GLN A 88 3.86 -7.54 14.17
C GLN A 88 4.57 -7.35 15.53
N LYS A 89 5.15 -8.41 16.09
CA LYS A 89 5.91 -8.31 17.34
C LYS A 89 7.04 -7.29 17.26
N ILE A 90 7.78 -7.27 16.14
CA ILE A 90 8.87 -6.30 15.92
C ILE A 90 8.33 -4.86 15.89
N VAL A 91 7.24 -4.60 15.19
CA VAL A 91 6.66 -3.24 15.12
C VAL A 91 6.12 -2.80 16.46
N TYR A 92 5.38 -3.65 17.15
CA TYR A 92 4.82 -3.32 18.46
C TYR A 92 5.92 -3.11 19.51
N GLY A 93 6.95 -3.97 19.52
CA GLY A 93 8.12 -3.79 20.40
C GLY A 93 8.91 -2.51 20.07
N ALA A 94 9.03 -2.16 18.80
CA ALA A 94 9.65 -0.89 18.39
C ALA A 94 8.83 0.32 18.84
N PHE A 95 7.51 0.29 18.70
CA PHE A 95 6.62 1.38 19.11
C PHE A 95 6.63 1.57 20.64
N ALA A 96 6.59 0.50 21.41
CA ALA A 96 6.74 0.59 22.88
C ALA A 96 8.06 1.28 23.28
N LYS A 97 9.18 0.95 22.62
CA LYS A 97 10.47 1.61 22.85
C LYS A 97 10.50 3.08 22.40
N VAL A 98 9.75 3.43 21.36
CA VAL A 98 9.60 4.83 20.91
C VAL A 98 8.84 5.63 21.96
N GLU A 99 7.74 5.11 22.50
CA GLU A 99 6.96 5.75 23.57
C GLU A 99 7.81 5.97 24.83
N GLU A 100 8.56 4.96 25.24
CA GLU A 100 9.45 5.04 26.40
C GLU A 100 10.52 6.14 26.24
N LYS A 101 11.12 6.25 25.04
CA LYS A 101 12.19 7.22 24.78
C LYS A 101 11.70 8.62 24.46
N ALA A 102 10.59 8.76 23.73
CA ALA A 102 10.06 10.04 23.28
C ALA A 102 9.10 10.67 24.29
N GLY A 103 8.48 9.90 25.20
CA GLY A 103 7.46 10.37 26.12
C GLY A 103 6.17 10.87 25.43
N LYS A 104 5.99 10.52 24.16
CA LYS A 104 4.82 10.84 23.31
C LYS A 104 4.21 9.55 22.76
N PRO A 105 2.94 9.56 22.37
CA PRO A 105 2.33 8.41 21.70
C PRO A 105 3.14 7.99 20.46
N ALA A 106 3.47 6.69 20.35
CA ALA A 106 4.31 6.20 19.26
C ALA A 106 3.75 6.51 17.86
N LEU A 107 2.42 6.56 17.74
CA LEU A 107 1.76 6.85 16.47
C LEU A 107 2.06 8.27 15.98
N GLU A 108 2.02 9.26 16.87
CA GLU A 108 2.33 10.66 16.54
C GLU A 108 3.78 10.81 16.08
N VAL A 109 4.72 10.23 16.84
CA VAL A 109 6.14 10.24 16.48
C VAL A 109 6.39 9.55 15.14
N PHE A 110 5.67 8.46 14.88
CA PHE A 110 5.75 7.74 13.61
C PHE A 110 5.20 8.57 12.45
N GLU A 111 4.09 9.29 12.64
CA GLU A 111 3.53 10.18 11.61
C GLU A 111 4.46 11.36 11.31
N GLU A 112 5.06 11.98 12.33
CA GLU A 112 6.09 13.00 12.19
C GLU A 112 7.29 12.45 11.38
N ALA A 113 7.79 11.28 11.76
CA ALA A 113 8.88 10.62 11.05
C ALA A 113 8.53 10.34 9.58
N MET A 114 7.32 9.84 9.31
CA MET A 114 6.87 9.58 7.95
C MET A 114 6.78 10.87 7.12
N ASN A 115 6.26 11.95 7.66
CA ASN A 115 6.20 13.24 6.99
C ASN A 115 7.60 13.75 6.62
N ASN A 116 8.58 13.52 7.51
CA ASN A 116 9.97 13.91 7.29
C ASN A 116 10.68 13.04 6.23
N ILE A 117 10.31 11.76 6.08
CA ILE A 117 10.93 10.82 5.13
C ILE A 117 10.30 10.91 3.74
N MET A 118 8.99 11.17 3.64
CA MET A 118 8.25 11.11 2.36
C MET A 118 8.77 12.13 1.34
N PRO A 119 9.23 11.69 0.13
CA PRO A 119 9.73 12.59 -0.90
C PRO A 119 8.58 13.24 -1.69
N VAL A 120 8.76 14.48 -2.09
CA VAL A 120 7.85 15.19 -3.01
C VAL A 120 8.24 14.93 -4.46
N LEU A 121 9.55 14.84 -4.74
CA LEU A 121 10.11 14.65 -6.07
C LEU A 121 10.86 13.31 -6.16
N GLU A 122 10.78 12.66 -7.30
CA GLU A 122 11.66 11.54 -7.67
C GLU A 122 12.26 11.78 -9.04
N VAL A 123 13.36 11.10 -9.33
CA VAL A 123 14.04 11.17 -10.62
C VAL A 123 13.78 9.88 -11.40
N LYS A 124 13.26 10.02 -12.61
CA LYS A 124 13.05 8.89 -13.54
C LYS A 124 13.99 8.99 -14.74
N ALA A 125 14.64 7.87 -15.06
CA ALA A 125 15.42 7.75 -16.28
C ALA A 125 14.50 7.71 -17.51
N ARG A 126 14.72 8.62 -18.48
CA ARG A 126 14.05 8.66 -19.77
C ARG A 126 15.08 8.61 -20.88
N ARG A 127 14.86 7.75 -21.88
CA ARG A 127 15.72 7.65 -23.04
C ARG A 127 15.17 8.51 -24.18
N ILE A 128 15.96 9.50 -24.62
CA ILE A 128 15.59 10.47 -25.64
C ILE A 128 16.77 10.56 -26.62
N GLY A 129 16.51 10.28 -27.90
CA GLY A 129 17.54 10.37 -28.97
C GLY A 129 18.78 9.53 -28.71
N GLY A 130 18.66 8.38 -28.00
CA GLY A 130 19.78 7.50 -27.67
C GLY A 130 20.48 7.78 -26.35
N ALA A 131 20.34 8.97 -25.77
CA ALA A 131 20.86 9.33 -24.45
C ALA A 131 19.81 9.10 -23.33
N THR A 132 20.27 8.76 -22.13
CA THR A 132 19.41 8.58 -20.96
C THR A 132 19.49 9.81 -20.06
N TYR A 133 18.37 10.50 -19.92
CA TYR A 133 18.24 11.67 -19.05
C TYR A 133 17.50 11.32 -17.78
N GLN A 134 17.90 11.92 -16.68
CA GLN A 134 17.21 11.81 -15.39
C GLN A 134 16.21 12.95 -15.25
N VAL A 135 14.92 12.65 -15.42
CA VAL A 135 13.84 13.64 -15.42
C VAL A 135 13.19 13.70 -14.04
N PRO A 136 13.13 14.89 -13.40
CA PRO A 136 12.44 15.06 -12.12
C PRO A 136 10.92 15.02 -12.34
N ILE A 137 10.23 14.23 -11.49
CA ILE A 137 8.78 14.04 -11.54
C ILE A 137 8.21 14.15 -10.12
N GLU A 138 7.03 14.77 -9.99
CA GLU A 138 6.28 14.75 -8.74
C GLU A 138 5.77 13.35 -8.42
N VAL A 139 5.87 12.98 -7.15
CA VAL A 139 5.46 11.66 -6.67
C VAL A 139 4.00 11.69 -6.23
N ARG A 140 3.19 10.74 -6.72
CA ARG A 140 1.79 10.59 -6.28
C ARG A 140 1.72 10.25 -4.79
N PRO A 141 0.67 10.67 -4.06
CA PRO A 141 0.54 10.46 -2.60
C PRO A 141 0.76 9.01 -2.16
N ASP A 142 0.12 8.05 -2.84
CA ASP A 142 0.27 6.62 -2.55
C ASP A 142 1.73 6.15 -2.66
N ARG A 143 2.44 6.64 -3.69
CA ARG A 143 3.83 6.28 -3.93
C ARG A 143 4.76 6.96 -2.93
N ARG A 144 4.46 8.20 -2.53
CA ARG A 144 5.20 8.91 -1.47
C ARG A 144 5.21 8.08 -0.19
N GLN A 145 4.04 7.63 0.25
CA GLN A 145 3.90 6.78 1.43
C GLN A 145 4.66 5.46 1.27
N ALA A 146 4.54 4.80 0.10
CA ALA A 146 5.23 3.54 -0.15
C ALA A 146 6.75 3.69 -0.17
N LEU A 147 7.28 4.79 -0.73
CA LEU A 147 8.71 5.09 -0.73
C LEU A 147 9.21 5.39 0.69
N GLY A 148 8.48 6.19 1.47
CA GLY A 148 8.82 6.49 2.87
C GLY A 148 8.95 5.22 3.71
N LEU A 149 7.94 4.34 3.66
CA LEU A 149 7.95 3.07 4.38
C LEU A 149 9.10 2.15 3.93
N ARG A 150 9.35 2.07 2.62
CA ARG A 150 10.45 1.27 2.08
C ARG A 150 11.81 1.77 2.55
N TRP A 151 12.04 3.07 2.53
CA TRP A 151 13.30 3.65 2.99
C TRP A 151 13.48 3.47 4.49
N LEU A 152 12.47 3.73 5.28
CA LEU A 152 12.50 3.49 6.71
C LEU A 152 12.95 2.06 7.03
N VAL A 153 12.31 1.05 6.45
CA VAL A 153 12.66 -0.36 6.67
C VAL A 153 14.05 -0.70 6.13
N MET A 154 14.41 -0.18 4.96
CA MET A 154 15.71 -0.45 4.34
C MET A 154 16.87 0.10 5.21
N PHE A 155 16.73 1.31 5.73
CA PHE A 155 17.77 1.91 6.56
C PHE A 155 17.77 1.36 7.98
N SER A 156 16.62 1.04 8.56
CA SER A 156 16.57 0.30 9.84
C SER A 156 17.35 -1.02 9.76
N ARG A 157 17.21 -1.77 8.67
CA ARG A 157 17.98 -3.04 8.49
C ARG A 157 19.48 -2.84 8.39
N LYS A 158 19.96 -1.66 7.95
CA LYS A 158 21.38 -1.34 7.80
C LYS A 158 22.03 -0.85 9.11
N ARG A 159 21.23 -0.57 10.14
CA ARG A 159 21.75 -0.14 11.44
C ARG A 159 22.49 -1.27 12.14
N GLY A 160 23.41 -0.90 13.03
CA GLY A 160 24.28 -1.82 13.75
C GLY A 160 23.72 -2.39 15.04
N GLU A 161 22.51 -1.96 15.49
CA GLU A 161 21.92 -2.45 16.74
C GLU A 161 21.60 -3.95 16.67
N LYS A 162 21.51 -4.60 17.82
CA LYS A 162 21.38 -6.05 17.96
C LYS A 162 20.02 -6.56 17.44
N THR A 163 18.91 -5.93 17.86
CA THR A 163 17.57 -6.38 17.52
C THR A 163 16.94 -5.50 16.43
N MET A 164 16.03 -6.07 15.60
CA MET A 164 15.32 -5.29 14.61
C MET A 164 14.35 -4.27 15.22
N GLU A 165 13.85 -4.56 16.44
CA GLU A 165 13.03 -3.63 17.21
C GLU A 165 13.81 -2.36 17.56
N ASP A 166 15.04 -2.49 18.06
CA ASP A 166 15.89 -1.34 18.41
C ASP A 166 16.28 -0.54 17.17
N ARG A 167 16.61 -1.24 16.08
CA ARG A 167 16.94 -0.61 14.81
C ARG A 167 15.80 0.24 14.28
N LEU A 168 14.58 -0.31 14.31
CA LEU A 168 13.39 0.39 13.83
C LEU A 168 13.02 1.56 14.75
N ALA A 169 13.04 1.36 16.08
CA ALA A 169 12.74 2.40 17.06
C ALA A 169 13.70 3.60 16.92
N ASN A 170 14.99 3.34 16.85
CA ASN A 170 15.99 4.40 16.74
C ASN A 170 15.90 5.12 15.38
N GLU A 171 15.61 4.41 14.27
CA GLU A 171 15.42 5.06 12.96
C GLU A 171 14.16 5.95 12.93
N ILE A 172 13.07 5.55 13.60
CA ILE A 172 11.85 6.37 13.74
C ILE A 172 12.16 7.63 14.55
N LEU A 173 12.86 7.52 15.67
CA LEU A 173 13.23 8.66 16.50
C LEU A 173 14.15 9.65 15.78
N ASP A 174 15.17 9.12 15.09
CA ASP A 174 16.09 9.95 14.31
C ASP A 174 15.32 10.66 13.18
N ALA A 175 14.41 9.98 12.50
CA ALA A 175 13.60 10.56 11.43
C ALA A 175 12.59 11.60 11.94
N ALA A 176 12.01 11.43 13.11
CA ALA A 176 11.15 12.45 13.74
C ALA A 176 11.95 13.72 14.02
N ASN A 177 13.21 13.59 14.43
CA ASN A 177 14.13 14.72 14.64
C ASN A 177 14.77 15.26 13.36
N ASN A 178 14.26 14.91 12.16
CA ASN A 178 14.83 15.27 10.86
C ASN A 178 16.30 14.84 10.67
N THR A 179 16.70 13.77 11.31
CA THR A 179 18.03 13.16 11.19
C THR A 179 17.91 11.73 10.67
N GLY A 180 18.98 11.02 10.57
CA GLY A 180 18.94 9.63 10.17
C GLY A 180 19.11 9.39 8.66
N SER A 181 19.35 8.12 8.33
CA SER A 181 19.70 7.73 6.97
C SER A 181 18.50 7.77 6.00
N ALA A 182 17.30 7.56 6.50
CA ALA A 182 16.08 7.63 5.70
C ALA A 182 15.78 9.07 5.25
N VAL A 183 15.94 10.05 6.15
CA VAL A 183 15.78 11.48 5.82
C VAL A 183 16.87 11.93 4.84
N LYS A 184 18.12 11.53 5.09
CA LYS A 184 19.22 11.83 4.16
C LYS A 184 18.94 11.31 2.75
N ARG A 185 18.33 10.13 2.62
CA ARG A 185 17.92 9.59 1.32
C ARG A 185 16.89 10.46 0.60
N LYS A 186 15.94 11.04 1.34
CA LYS A 186 15.00 12.02 0.76
C LYS A 186 15.74 13.26 0.24
N GLU A 187 16.65 13.80 1.05
CA GLU A 187 17.44 14.97 0.67
C GLU A 187 18.30 14.70 -0.58
N ASP A 188 18.98 13.56 -0.64
CA ASP A 188 19.77 13.16 -1.80
C ASP A 188 18.89 13.07 -3.06
N MET A 189 17.68 12.53 -2.94
CA MET A 189 16.73 12.44 -4.05
C MET A 189 16.27 13.83 -4.51
N HIS A 190 16.00 14.75 -3.57
CA HIS A 190 15.62 16.11 -3.88
C HIS A 190 16.78 16.90 -4.51
N LYS A 191 18.01 16.74 -4.01
CA LYS A 191 19.22 17.33 -4.61
C LYS A 191 19.43 16.84 -6.05
N MET A 192 19.25 15.53 -6.29
CA MET A 192 19.33 14.98 -7.65
C MET A 192 18.23 15.56 -8.56
N ALA A 193 17.02 15.73 -8.05
CA ALA A 193 15.90 16.31 -8.80
C ALA A 193 16.16 17.79 -9.15
N GLU A 194 16.74 18.54 -8.22
CA GLU A 194 17.10 19.94 -8.41
C GLU A 194 18.23 20.12 -9.43
N ALA A 195 19.30 19.32 -9.32
CA ALA A 195 20.40 19.31 -10.28
C ALA A 195 19.94 18.98 -11.71
N ASN A 196 18.89 18.17 -11.86
CA ASN A 196 18.32 17.77 -13.14
C ASN A 196 17.10 18.60 -13.56
N LYS A 197 16.82 19.74 -12.90
CA LYS A 197 15.66 20.60 -13.16
C LYS A 197 15.57 21.08 -14.61
N ALA A 198 16.70 21.26 -15.29
CA ALA A 198 16.76 21.64 -16.70
C ALA A 198 16.04 20.63 -17.63
N PHE A 199 15.97 19.36 -17.24
CA PHE A 199 15.32 18.30 -18.00
C PHE A 199 13.84 18.09 -17.67
N ALA A 200 13.24 18.94 -16.82
CA ALA A 200 11.85 18.83 -16.41
C ALA A 200 10.85 18.90 -17.58
N HIS A 201 11.20 19.55 -18.67
CA HIS A 201 10.37 19.65 -19.87
C HIS A 201 10.19 18.30 -20.62
N TYR A 202 11.01 17.29 -20.33
CA TYR A 202 10.86 15.94 -20.88
C TYR A 202 9.89 15.04 -20.07
N ARG A 203 8.95 15.62 -19.38
CA ARG A 203 8.05 15.02 -18.40
C ARG A 203 6.80 14.30 -19.03
N PHE A 204 6.77 13.99 -20.28
CA PHE A 204 5.59 13.33 -20.88
C PHE A 204 5.41 11.87 -20.46
#